data_f0833635c35911d372961df9d74b64b6
#
_entry.id   f0833635c35911d372961df9d74b64b6
#
_cell.length_a   1.000
_cell.length_b   1.000
_cell.length_c   1.000
_cell.angle_alpha   90.00
_cell.angle_beta   90.00
_cell.angle_gamma   90.00
#
_symmetry.space_group_name_H-M   'P 1'
#
loop_
_entity.id
_entity.type
_entity.pdbx_description
1 polymer ?
#
loop_
_entity_poly.entity_id
_entity_poly.type
_entity_poly.pdbx_seq_one_letter_code
_entity_poly.pdbx_strand_id
1 'polypeptide(L)'
;PSAANWPRMCWRASIMNKDYAKQQTGGSGSYAADDVHFLLRAMQIEVTDVQEKERLIQTQQRHYSEMISQEHAPSDTHKSLYQLALAQNGARMAGDVQALAQALNERYNGPSIALVSFVRAGLPLGVLLRRALVEMGRDARHYGISIIRDRGIDSVALEAIIKAHGAENIVFVDGWTGKGAISGQIRTSLAGDSRFPADPRLVVLADPCGRAWLSASAEDWLIPSGILGATVSGLVSRSIWPQEPGLHGCVVYGHLAGHDVTQAFIHSI
;
A
#
# COMPACT_ATOMS: atom_id res chain seq x y z
N PRO A 1 30.92 14.46 0.07
CA PRO A 1 29.84 14.38 0.99
C PRO A 1 29.67 12.91 1.36
N SER A 2 29.98 12.63 2.62
CA SER A 2 30.05 11.29 3.20
C SER A 2 28.70 10.59 3.17
N ALA A 3 28.72 9.32 2.79
CA ALA A 3 27.60 8.42 2.97
C ALA A 3 27.09 8.53 4.42
N ALA A 4 25.86 8.96 4.59
CA ALA A 4 25.23 9.07 5.88
C ALA A 4 25.23 7.69 6.54
N ASN A 5 25.84 7.61 7.72
CA ASN A 5 25.91 6.44 8.57
C ASN A 5 24.51 6.17 9.12
N TRP A 6 23.70 5.43 8.37
CA TRP A 6 22.39 4.97 8.83
C TRP A 6 22.58 3.91 9.91
N PRO A 7 21.89 3.99 11.03
CA PRO A 7 21.97 2.93 12.03
C PRO A 7 21.53 1.63 11.36
N ARG A 8 22.38 0.64 11.43
CA ARG A 8 22.07 -0.75 11.04
C ARG A 8 21.08 -1.32 12.06
N MET A 9 19.86 -0.82 12.01
CA MET A 9 18.83 -1.27 12.94
C MET A 9 18.33 -2.65 12.56
N CYS A 10 18.47 -3.51 13.50
CA CYS A 10 17.70 -4.73 13.91
C CYS A 10 16.82 -5.51 12.91
N TRP A 11 16.75 -5.14 11.66
CA TRP A 11 15.91 -5.77 10.65
C TRP A 11 16.32 -7.18 10.27
N ARG A 12 17.65 -7.49 10.34
CA ARG A 12 18.12 -8.84 10.01
C ARG A 12 17.59 -9.92 10.95
N ALA A 13 17.36 -9.59 12.21
CA ALA A 13 16.87 -10.56 13.19
C ALA A 13 15.34 -10.77 13.10
N SER A 14 14.56 -9.73 12.83
CA SER A 14 13.10 -9.82 12.77
C SER A 14 12.58 -10.48 11.48
N ILE A 15 13.21 -10.23 10.35
CA ILE A 15 12.77 -10.77 9.05
C ILE A 15 13.18 -12.24 8.90
N MET A 16 14.26 -12.67 9.53
CA MET A 16 14.74 -14.06 9.46
C MET A 16 14.24 -14.95 10.60
N ASN A 17 13.47 -14.43 11.54
CA ASN A 17 12.97 -15.23 12.64
C ASN A 17 11.82 -16.11 12.16
N LYS A 18 11.94 -17.43 12.33
CA LYS A 18 10.87 -18.41 12.02
C LYS A 18 9.58 -18.12 12.78
N ASP A 19 9.62 -17.37 13.86
CA ASP A 19 8.43 -16.94 14.62
C ASP A 19 7.62 -15.85 13.92
N TYR A 20 8.20 -15.10 12.98
CA TYR A 20 7.49 -14.11 12.19
C TYR A 20 6.45 -14.73 11.24
N ALA A 21 6.72 -15.93 10.74
CA ALA A 21 5.77 -16.70 9.95
C ALA A 21 4.57 -17.21 10.77
N LYS A 22 4.70 -17.25 12.10
CA LYS A 22 3.63 -17.63 13.04
C LYS A 22 2.84 -16.44 13.56
N GLN A 23 3.37 -15.21 13.47
CA GLN A 23 2.62 -14.00 13.80
C GLN A 23 1.72 -13.65 12.60
N GLN A 24 0.41 -13.82 12.79
CA GLN A 24 -0.61 -13.59 11.75
C GLN A 24 -0.76 -12.11 11.37
N THR A 25 -0.06 -11.21 12.03
CA THR A 25 -0.09 -9.76 11.76
C THR A 25 1.32 -9.24 11.69
N GLY A 26 1.68 -8.66 10.57
CA GLY A 26 3.08 -8.38 10.34
C GLY A 26 3.44 -6.92 10.31
N GLY A 27 4.04 -6.36 11.31
CA GLY A 27 4.89 -5.17 11.30
C GLY A 27 4.50 -4.01 10.36
N SER A 28 5.49 -3.18 10.04
CA SER A 28 5.33 -1.98 9.20
C SER A 28 6.18 -2.01 7.92
N GLY A 29 6.73 -3.17 7.56
CA GLY A 29 7.72 -3.22 6.49
C GLY A 29 8.94 -2.35 6.83
N SER A 30 9.43 -1.55 5.91
CA SER A 30 10.49 -0.57 6.17
C SER A 30 9.95 0.83 6.54
N TYR A 31 8.65 0.99 6.73
CA TYR A 31 8.07 2.18 7.34
C TYR A 31 8.34 2.23 8.85
N ALA A 32 8.18 3.38 9.48
CA ALA A 32 8.21 3.46 10.94
C ALA A 32 7.04 2.66 11.54
N ALA A 33 7.22 2.17 12.77
CA ALA A 33 6.24 1.30 13.43
C ALA A 33 4.85 1.93 13.53
N ASP A 34 4.80 3.25 13.71
CA ASP A 34 3.54 3.99 13.82
C ASP A 34 2.93 4.40 12.48
N ASP A 35 3.68 4.31 11.39
CA ASP A 35 3.21 4.78 10.08
C ASP A 35 2.15 3.89 9.45
N VAL A 36 2.26 2.58 9.65
CA VAL A 36 1.32 1.61 9.10
C VAL A 36 1.38 0.30 9.88
N HIS A 37 0.24 -0.34 10.03
CA HIS A 37 0.13 -1.70 10.54
C HIS A 37 -0.34 -2.64 9.43
N PHE A 38 0.49 -3.60 9.04
CA PHE A 38 0.14 -4.58 8.01
C PHE A 38 -0.73 -5.70 8.59
N LEU A 39 -1.92 -5.87 8.05
CA LEU A 39 -2.75 -7.05 8.24
C LEU A 39 -2.55 -7.99 7.05
N LEU A 40 -1.37 -8.58 7.00
CA LEU A 40 -0.89 -9.47 5.95
C LEU A 40 -0.14 -10.63 6.59
N ARG A 41 -0.23 -11.80 6.00
CA ARG A 41 0.59 -12.95 6.36
C ARG A 41 1.94 -12.86 5.63
N ALA A 42 3.02 -12.65 6.36
CA ALA A 42 4.36 -12.78 5.78
C ALA A 42 4.58 -14.24 5.38
N MET A 43 4.99 -14.48 4.14
CA MET A 43 5.20 -15.83 3.62
C MET A 43 6.44 -15.91 2.75
N GLN A 44 6.95 -17.12 2.62
CA GLN A 44 7.93 -17.47 1.61
C GLN A 44 7.22 -18.23 0.51
N ILE A 45 7.44 -17.84 -0.72
CA ILE A 45 6.88 -18.48 -1.90
C ILE A 45 7.99 -18.68 -2.91
N GLU A 46 7.96 -19.79 -3.60
CA GLU A 46 8.89 -20.07 -4.69
C GLU A 46 8.70 -19.05 -5.83
N VAL A 47 9.80 -18.51 -6.29
CA VAL A 47 9.81 -17.53 -7.38
C VAL A 47 9.48 -18.25 -8.69
N THR A 48 8.50 -17.71 -9.41
CA THR A 48 8.13 -18.20 -10.74
C THR A 48 8.80 -17.31 -11.79
N ASP A 49 9.45 -17.93 -12.77
CA ASP A 49 10.01 -17.22 -13.93
C ASP A 49 8.93 -16.39 -14.64
N VAL A 50 9.32 -15.25 -15.21
CA VAL A 50 8.35 -14.31 -15.82
C VAL A 50 7.63 -14.95 -17.00
N GLN A 51 8.35 -15.67 -17.88
CA GLN A 51 7.76 -16.28 -19.07
C GLN A 51 6.82 -17.43 -18.67
N GLU A 52 7.22 -18.26 -17.72
CA GLU A 52 6.39 -19.35 -17.20
C GLU A 52 5.15 -18.80 -16.49
N LYS A 53 5.28 -17.72 -15.72
CA LYS A 53 4.14 -17.05 -15.09
C LYS A 53 3.15 -16.52 -16.12
N GLU A 54 3.62 -15.88 -17.18
CA GLU A 54 2.75 -15.40 -18.25
C GLU A 54 2.05 -16.54 -18.97
N ARG A 55 2.77 -17.63 -19.27
CA ARG A 55 2.21 -18.84 -19.86
C ARG A 55 1.09 -19.42 -19.00
N LEU A 56 1.31 -19.56 -17.69
CA LEU A 56 0.33 -20.12 -16.75
C LEU A 56 -0.93 -19.24 -16.62
N ILE A 57 -0.77 -17.92 -16.68
CA ILE A 57 -1.90 -16.97 -16.67
C ILE A 57 -2.69 -17.08 -17.98
N GLN A 58 -2.02 -17.02 -19.12
CA GLN A 58 -2.68 -17.06 -20.43
C GLN A 58 -3.41 -18.38 -20.67
N THR A 59 -2.87 -19.48 -20.17
CA THR A 59 -3.51 -20.81 -20.25
C THR A 59 -4.54 -21.05 -19.15
N GLN A 60 -4.82 -20.06 -18.28
CA GLN A 60 -5.74 -20.16 -17.15
C GLN A 60 -5.44 -21.30 -16.16
N GLN A 61 -4.20 -21.77 -16.13
CA GLN A 61 -3.78 -22.84 -15.20
C GLN A 61 -3.56 -22.33 -13.78
N ARG A 62 -3.11 -21.06 -13.65
CA ARG A 62 -2.91 -20.41 -12.34
C ARG A 62 -3.29 -18.94 -12.40
N HIS A 63 -3.84 -18.46 -11.29
CA HIS A 63 -4.14 -17.04 -11.15
C HIS A 63 -2.85 -16.24 -10.84
N TYR A 64 -2.75 -15.00 -11.34
CA TYR A 64 -1.56 -14.17 -11.15
C TYR A 64 -1.17 -13.95 -9.68
N SER A 65 -2.17 -13.98 -8.77
CA SER A 65 -1.95 -13.78 -7.33
C SER A 65 -1.41 -15.02 -6.60
N GLU A 66 -1.31 -16.15 -7.25
CA GLU A 66 -0.75 -17.38 -6.69
C GLU A 66 0.74 -17.55 -6.98
N MET A 67 1.29 -16.64 -7.74
CA MET A 67 2.67 -16.68 -8.22
C MET A 67 3.35 -15.35 -7.99
N ILE A 68 4.64 -15.35 -7.71
CA ILE A 68 5.46 -14.15 -7.62
C ILE A 68 6.71 -14.31 -8.50
N SER A 69 7.04 -13.28 -9.25
CA SER A 69 8.35 -13.19 -9.89
C SER A 69 9.28 -12.36 -9.01
N GLN A 70 10.56 -12.65 -9.07
CA GLN A 70 11.54 -11.91 -8.28
C GLN A 70 11.54 -10.44 -8.69
N GLU A 71 11.43 -9.57 -7.71
CA GLU A 71 11.67 -8.14 -7.90
C GLU A 71 13.16 -7.87 -7.76
N HIS A 72 13.76 -7.27 -8.78
CA HIS A 72 15.18 -6.97 -8.83
C HIS A 72 15.47 -5.59 -8.26
N ALA A 73 16.74 -5.38 -7.88
CA ALA A 73 17.22 -4.05 -7.52
C ALA A 73 16.95 -3.05 -8.67
N PRO A 74 16.51 -1.82 -8.35
CA PRO A 74 16.28 -0.83 -9.39
C PRO A 74 17.58 -0.50 -10.13
N SER A 75 17.53 -0.47 -11.47
CA SER A 75 18.65 -0.06 -12.30
C SER A 75 18.98 1.42 -12.07
N ASP A 76 20.16 1.85 -12.49
CA ASP A 76 20.55 3.26 -12.39
C ASP A 76 19.62 4.18 -13.20
N THR A 77 19.09 3.69 -14.32
CA THR A 77 18.04 4.39 -15.07
C THR A 77 16.77 4.58 -14.25
N HIS A 78 16.29 3.53 -13.57
CA HIS A 78 15.09 3.66 -12.69
C HIS A 78 15.34 4.63 -11.53
N LYS A 79 16.51 4.58 -10.93
CA LYS A 79 16.90 5.52 -9.86
C LYS A 79 16.92 6.97 -10.37
N SER A 80 17.51 7.20 -11.56
CA SER A 80 17.56 8.53 -12.17
C SER A 80 16.18 9.06 -12.52
N LEU A 81 15.30 8.23 -13.05
CA LEU A 81 13.90 8.58 -13.34
C LEU A 81 13.13 8.90 -12.05
N TYR A 82 13.34 8.13 -10.99
CA TYR A 82 12.74 8.41 -9.69
C TYR A 82 13.21 9.76 -9.14
N GLN A 83 14.50 10.06 -9.16
CA GLN A 83 15.03 11.34 -8.71
C GLN A 83 14.46 12.51 -9.52
N LEU A 84 14.37 12.35 -10.83
CA LEU A 84 13.79 13.37 -11.71
C LEU A 84 12.30 13.58 -11.39
N ALA A 85 11.53 12.52 -11.25
CA ALA A 85 10.11 12.60 -10.92
C ALA A 85 9.89 13.23 -9.53
N LEU A 86 10.71 12.88 -8.55
CA LEU A 86 10.64 13.46 -7.22
C LEU A 86 10.97 14.96 -7.25
N ALA A 87 12.00 15.36 -7.99
CA ALA A 87 12.37 16.78 -8.15
C ALA A 87 11.27 17.60 -8.86
N GLN A 88 10.60 17.01 -9.85
CA GLN A 88 9.56 17.70 -10.62
C GLN A 88 8.19 17.70 -9.91
N ASN A 89 7.83 16.63 -9.27
CA ASN A 89 6.47 16.40 -8.78
C ASN A 89 6.36 16.27 -7.25
N GLY A 90 7.47 16.30 -6.51
CA GLY A 90 7.45 16.18 -5.05
C GLY A 90 6.64 17.28 -4.37
N ALA A 91 6.85 18.55 -4.75
CA ALA A 91 6.08 19.66 -4.22
C ALA A 91 4.58 19.58 -4.56
N ARG A 92 4.22 19.13 -5.76
CA ARG A 92 2.84 18.86 -6.15
C ARG A 92 2.26 17.80 -5.23
N MET A 93 2.95 16.67 -5.06
CA MET A 93 2.49 15.58 -4.21
C MET A 93 2.27 16.03 -2.75
N ALA A 94 3.18 16.84 -2.20
CA ALA A 94 3.03 17.40 -0.86
C ALA A 94 1.77 18.27 -0.73
N GLY A 95 1.53 19.17 -1.68
CA GLY A 95 0.32 20.00 -1.73
C GLY A 95 -0.95 19.16 -1.87
N ASP A 96 -0.93 18.16 -2.71
CA ASP A 96 -2.04 17.22 -2.92
C ASP A 96 -2.35 16.42 -1.65
N VAL A 97 -1.34 15.92 -0.94
CA VAL A 97 -1.48 15.23 0.35
C VAL A 97 -2.10 16.15 1.40
N GLN A 98 -1.63 17.39 1.48
CA GLN A 98 -2.13 18.39 2.42
C GLN A 98 -3.61 18.71 2.17
N ALA A 99 -3.99 18.93 0.90
CA ALA A 99 -5.36 19.17 0.49
C ALA A 99 -6.29 17.99 0.81
N LEU A 100 -5.84 16.76 0.53
CA LEU A 100 -6.59 15.55 0.87
C LEU A 100 -6.76 15.37 2.39
N ALA A 101 -5.70 15.60 3.17
CA ALA A 101 -5.76 15.51 4.64
C ALA A 101 -6.72 16.54 5.21
N GLN A 102 -6.69 17.79 4.73
CA GLN A 102 -7.63 18.83 5.12
C GLN A 102 -9.07 18.46 4.76
N ALA A 103 -9.33 18.01 3.54
CA ALA A 103 -10.66 17.59 3.11
C ALA A 103 -11.19 16.40 3.94
N LEU A 104 -10.32 15.45 4.31
CA LEU A 104 -10.67 14.35 5.22
C LEU A 104 -10.99 14.89 6.63
N ASN A 105 -10.17 15.77 7.16
CA ASN A 105 -10.38 16.37 8.48
C ASN A 105 -11.71 17.13 8.57
N GLU A 106 -12.08 17.85 7.53
CA GLU A 106 -13.35 18.61 7.46
C GLU A 106 -14.59 17.69 7.30
N ARG A 107 -14.47 16.62 6.52
CA ARG A 107 -15.58 15.71 6.21
C ARG A 107 -15.85 14.67 7.27
N TYR A 108 -14.87 14.40 8.12
CA TYR A 108 -14.96 13.35 9.12
C TYR A 108 -15.22 13.93 10.50
N ASN A 109 -16.42 13.69 11.02
CA ASN A 109 -16.83 14.12 12.37
C ASN A 109 -16.66 13.02 13.42
N GLY A 110 -16.20 11.83 13.04
CA GLY A 110 -15.95 10.69 13.93
C GLY A 110 -14.74 10.91 14.86
N PRO A 111 -14.64 10.13 15.93
CA PRO A 111 -13.55 10.24 16.91
C PRO A 111 -12.18 9.84 16.34
N SER A 112 -12.15 8.95 15.36
CA SER A 112 -10.93 8.46 14.71
C SER A 112 -11.15 8.20 13.24
N ILE A 113 -10.07 8.16 12.46
CA ILE A 113 -10.07 7.78 11.04
C ILE A 113 -9.17 6.56 10.87
N ALA A 114 -9.72 5.49 10.29
CA ALA A 114 -8.97 4.30 9.90
C ALA A 114 -8.66 4.35 8.39
N LEU A 115 -7.44 4.76 8.04
CA LEU A 115 -6.94 4.70 6.67
C LEU A 115 -6.57 3.26 6.32
N VAL A 116 -7.09 2.76 5.20
CA VAL A 116 -6.90 1.38 4.76
C VAL A 116 -6.29 1.39 3.36
N SER A 117 -4.96 1.28 3.31
CA SER A 117 -4.21 1.26 2.04
C SER A 117 -4.16 -0.14 1.44
N PHE A 118 -4.38 -0.20 0.13
CA PHE A 118 -4.15 -1.44 -0.59
C PHE A 118 -2.66 -1.59 -0.93
N VAL A 119 -2.12 -2.73 -0.55
CA VAL A 119 -0.72 -3.01 -0.80
C VAL A 119 -0.50 -3.29 -2.30
N ARG A 120 0.47 -2.61 -2.88
CA ARG A 120 1.40 -1.69 -2.20
C ARG A 120 1.25 -0.22 -2.63
N ALA A 121 0.53 0.05 -3.71
CA ALA A 121 0.45 1.38 -4.31
C ALA A 121 -0.15 2.45 -3.38
N GLY A 122 -1.10 2.07 -2.53
CA GLY A 122 -1.72 2.98 -1.57
C GLY A 122 -0.85 3.34 -0.36
N LEU A 123 0.20 2.56 -0.06
CA LEU A 123 0.96 2.70 1.18
C LEU A 123 1.65 4.07 1.34
N PRO A 124 2.38 4.60 0.34
CA PRO A 124 3.04 5.89 0.49
C PRO A 124 2.05 7.02 0.78
N LEU A 125 0.92 7.05 0.07
CA LEU A 125 -0.12 8.04 0.31
C LEU A 125 -0.75 7.87 1.70
N GLY A 126 -1.07 6.64 2.11
CA GLY A 126 -1.67 6.36 3.41
C GLY A 126 -0.79 6.80 4.58
N VAL A 127 0.53 6.58 4.49
CA VAL A 127 1.50 7.05 5.50
C VAL A 127 1.52 8.58 5.56
N LEU A 128 1.60 9.24 4.42
CA LEU A 128 1.61 10.71 4.36
C LEU A 128 0.31 11.30 4.90
N LEU A 129 -0.84 10.78 4.50
CA LEU A 129 -2.15 11.20 5.03
C LEU A 129 -2.27 10.99 6.54
N ARG A 130 -1.83 9.83 7.03
CA ARG A 130 -1.85 9.57 8.48
C ARG A 130 -1.01 10.59 9.23
N ARG A 131 0.22 10.88 8.75
CA ARG A 131 1.10 11.87 9.40
C ARG A 131 0.45 13.25 9.40
N ALA A 132 -0.07 13.72 8.27
CA ALA A 132 -0.74 15.02 8.15
C ALA A 132 -1.97 15.12 9.05
N LEU A 133 -2.81 14.08 9.11
CA LEU A 133 -3.99 14.06 9.99
C LEU A 133 -3.60 14.10 11.47
N VAL A 134 -2.55 13.38 11.88
CA VAL A 134 -2.05 13.41 13.26
C VAL A 134 -1.49 14.79 13.61
N GLU A 135 -0.79 15.47 12.70
CA GLU A 135 -0.34 16.86 12.88
C GLU A 135 -1.52 17.84 13.05
N MET A 136 -2.65 17.56 12.40
CA MET A 136 -3.91 18.31 12.58
C MET A 136 -4.65 17.94 13.88
N GLY A 137 -4.08 17.08 14.74
CA GLY A 137 -4.67 16.66 16.00
C GLY A 137 -5.74 15.56 15.89
N ARG A 138 -5.83 14.86 14.73
CA ARG A 138 -6.79 13.75 14.54
C ARG A 138 -6.20 12.44 15.03
N ASP A 139 -7.02 11.60 15.67
CA ASP A 139 -6.66 10.19 15.86
C ASP A 139 -6.81 9.45 14.54
N ALA A 140 -5.68 9.29 13.85
CA ALA A 140 -5.61 8.59 12.57
C ALA A 140 -4.77 7.31 12.69
N ARG A 141 -5.37 6.18 12.33
CA ARG A 141 -4.71 4.88 12.24
C ARG A 141 -4.58 4.47 10.79
N HIS A 142 -3.50 3.77 10.46
CA HIS A 142 -3.25 3.36 9.10
C HIS A 142 -2.94 1.86 9.01
N TYR A 143 -3.65 1.19 8.13
CA TYR A 143 -3.53 -0.24 7.88
C TYR A 143 -3.16 -0.50 6.43
N GLY A 144 -2.27 -1.47 6.21
CA GLY A 144 -2.00 -2.02 4.90
C GLY A 144 -2.67 -3.38 4.75
N ILE A 145 -3.60 -3.51 3.81
CA ILE A 145 -4.31 -4.75 3.53
C ILE A 145 -4.21 -5.15 2.07
N SER A 146 -4.57 -6.39 1.80
CA SER A 146 -4.59 -6.93 0.45
C SER A 146 -5.90 -6.67 -0.28
N ILE A 147 -5.79 -6.34 -1.57
CA ILE A 147 -6.86 -6.49 -2.56
C ILE A 147 -6.31 -7.24 -3.77
N ILE A 148 -7.08 -8.18 -4.28
CA ILE A 148 -6.71 -8.99 -5.46
C ILE A 148 -7.83 -8.86 -6.48
N ARG A 149 -7.47 -8.48 -7.71
CA ARG A 149 -8.44 -8.42 -8.81
C ARG A 149 -9.10 -9.78 -8.97
N ASP A 150 -10.40 -9.78 -9.18
CA ASP A 150 -11.27 -10.96 -9.35
C ASP A 150 -11.45 -11.85 -8.10
N ARG A 151 -10.75 -11.52 -6.98
CA ARG A 151 -10.85 -12.26 -5.70
C ARG A 151 -11.29 -11.39 -4.52
N GLY A 152 -11.13 -10.08 -4.61
CA GLY A 152 -11.63 -9.12 -3.64
C GLY A 152 -10.63 -8.64 -2.60
N ILE A 153 -11.19 -7.92 -1.64
CA ILE A 153 -10.49 -7.43 -0.45
C ILE A 153 -10.30 -8.61 0.52
N ASP A 154 -9.19 -8.60 1.26
CA ASP A 154 -8.98 -9.49 2.38
C ASP A 154 -10.06 -9.26 3.45
N SER A 155 -11.05 -10.16 3.48
CA SER A 155 -12.18 -10.04 4.39
C SER A 155 -11.80 -10.22 5.87
N VAL A 156 -10.77 -11.02 6.16
CA VAL A 156 -10.27 -11.24 7.53
C VAL A 156 -9.61 -9.97 8.05
N ALA A 157 -8.79 -9.32 7.22
CA ALA A 157 -8.17 -8.04 7.56
C ALA A 157 -9.22 -6.94 7.72
N LEU A 158 -10.17 -6.85 6.80
CA LEU A 158 -11.22 -5.85 6.84
C LEU A 158 -12.10 -5.98 8.09
N GLU A 159 -12.54 -7.19 8.43
CA GLU A 159 -13.34 -7.43 9.65
C GLU A 159 -12.58 -7.10 10.93
N ALA A 160 -11.26 -7.33 10.99
CA ALA A 160 -10.45 -6.91 12.13
C ALA A 160 -10.44 -5.39 12.30
N ILE A 161 -10.35 -4.63 11.19
CA ILE A 161 -10.39 -3.16 11.20
C ILE A 161 -11.80 -2.65 11.58
N ILE A 162 -12.86 -3.25 11.02
CA ILE A 162 -14.25 -2.90 11.36
C ILE A 162 -14.50 -3.11 12.85
N LYS A 163 -14.03 -4.22 13.41
CA LYS A 163 -14.18 -4.50 14.84
C LYS A 163 -13.46 -3.47 15.72
N ALA A 164 -12.33 -2.97 15.27
CA ALA A 164 -11.52 -2.00 16.02
C ALA A 164 -12.04 -0.56 15.92
N HIS A 165 -12.60 -0.17 14.76
CA HIS A 165 -12.86 1.23 14.44
C HIS A 165 -14.30 1.53 14.03
N GLY A 166 -15.09 0.52 13.66
CA GLY A 166 -16.37 0.70 12.96
C GLY A 166 -16.19 0.95 11.46
N ALA A 167 -17.10 0.44 10.65
CA ALA A 167 -17.04 0.56 9.19
C ALA A 167 -17.19 2.03 8.71
N GLU A 168 -17.94 2.82 9.48
CA GLU A 168 -18.18 4.24 9.21
C GLU A 168 -16.90 5.10 9.29
N ASN A 169 -15.88 4.64 10.00
CA ASN A 169 -14.61 5.33 10.17
C ASN A 169 -13.52 4.88 9.20
N ILE A 170 -13.84 3.93 8.29
CA ILE A 170 -12.91 3.41 7.31
C ILE A 170 -12.86 4.29 6.07
N VAL A 171 -11.64 4.61 5.65
CA VAL A 171 -11.30 5.28 4.40
C VAL A 171 -10.27 4.43 3.65
N PHE A 172 -10.64 3.94 2.48
CA PHE A 172 -9.71 3.20 1.62
C PHE A 172 -8.76 4.16 0.92
N VAL A 173 -7.52 3.73 0.72
CA VAL A 173 -6.46 4.54 0.11
C VAL A 173 -5.76 3.77 -0.99
N ASP A 174 -5.62 4.39 -2.16
CA ASP A 174 -4.74 3.92 -3.22
C ASP A 174 -4.01 5.13 -3.84
N GLY A 175 -2.95 4.90 -4.59
CA GLY A 175 -2.21 5.99 -5.21
C GLY A 175 -2.94 6.60 -6.40
N TRP A 176 -3.62 5.78 -7.20
CA TRP A 176 -4.14 6.13 -8.50
C TRP A 176 -5.25 5.16 -8.93
N THR A 177 -6.31 5.68 -9.56
CA THR A 177 -7.41 4.83 -10.01
C THR A 177 -7.15 4.14 -11.35
N GLY A 178 -6.30 4.72 -12.19
CA GLY A 178 -6.03 4.20 -13.53
C GLY A 178 -7.30 4.02 -14.35
N LYS A 179 -7.53 2.82 -14.84
CA LYS A 179 -8.75 2.44 -15.57
C LYS A 179 -9.90 1.99 -14.65
N GLY A 180 -9.78 2.16 -13.33
CA GLY A 180 -10.84 1.83 -12.39
C GLY A 180 -10.92 0.38 -11.94
N ALA A 181 -9.90 -0.45 -12.20
CA ALA A 181 -9.93 -1.87 -11.84
C ALA A 181 -10.03 -2.09 -10.32
N ILE A 182 -9.24 -1.37 -9.54
CA ILE A 182 -9.23 -1.49 -8.06
C ILE A 182 -10.50 -0.87 -7.48
N SER A 183 -10.92 0.33 -7.92
CA SER A 183 -12.16 0.94 -7.44
C SER A 183 -13.40 0.08 -7.75
N GLY A 184 -13.42 -0.57 -8.92
CA GLY A 184 -14.44 -1.57 -9.26
C GLY A 184 -14.41 -2.78 -8.33
N GLN A 185 -13.21 -3.30 -8.04
CA GLN A 185 -13.05 -4.44 -7.14
C GLN A 185 -13.48 -4.12 -5.70
N ILE A 186 -13.21 -2.91 -5.20
CA ILE A 186 -13.70 -2.47 -3.89
C ILE A 186 -15.23 -2.51 -3.85
N ARG A 187 -15.90 -1.91 -4.84
CA ARG A 187 -17.38 -1.92 -4.93
C ARG A 187 -17.93 -3.33 -4.96
N THR A 188 -17.35 -4.20 -5.78
CA THR A 188 -17.77 -5.62 -5.87
C THR A 188 -17.57 -6.33 -4.54
N SER A 189 -16.45 -6.12 -3.84
CA SER A 189 -16.15 -6.76 -2.58
C SER A 189 -17.08 -6.33 -1.44
N LEU A 190 -17.58 -5.09 -1.48
CA LEU A 190 -18.47 -4.53 -0.46
C LEU A 190 -19.95 -4.56 -0.86
N ALA A 191 -20.27 -5.09 -2.05
CA ALA A 191 -21.64 -5.16 -2.53
C ALA A 191 -22.52 -6.00 -1.58
N GLY A 192 -23.63 -5.39 -1.12
CA GLY A 192 -24.55 -6.04 -0.19
C GLY A 192 -24.17 -5.94 1.29
N ASP A 193 -23.02 -5.40 1.63
CA ASP A 193 -22.66 -5.09 3.02
C ASP A 193 -23.20 -3.72 3.42
N SER A 194 -24.30 -3.72 4.18
CA SER A 194 -25.01 -2.50 4.62
C SER A 194 -24.19 -1.58 5.53
N ARG A 195 -23.03 -2.03 6.03
CA ARG A 195 -22.13 -1.20 6.84
C ARG A 195 -21.38 -0.16 6.00
N PHE A 196 -21.29 -0.36 4.68
CA PHE A 196 -20.60 0.54 3.76
C PHE A 196 -21.59 1.27 2.84
N PRO A 197 -21.28 2.51 2.43
CA PRO A 197 -22.05 3.19 1.38
C PRO A 197 -21.88 2.48 0.03
N ALA A 198 -22.85 2.66 -0.85
CA ALA A 198 -22.81 2.11 -2.22
C ALA A 198 -21.54 2.55 -3.00
N ASP A 199 -21.10 3.79 -2.75
CA ASP A 199 -19.81 4.31 -3.20
C ASP A 199 -18.81 4.33 -2.04
N PRO A 200 -17.91 3.32 -1.95
CA PRO A 200 -16.93 3.24 -0.89
C PRO A 200 -16.02 4.47 -0.86
N ARG A 201 -15.63 4.89 0.34
CA ARG A 201 -14.77 6.08 0.54
C ARG A 201 -13.33 5.77 0.11
N LEU A 202 -13.06 5.81 -1.18
CA LEU A 202 -11.73 5.66 -1.76
C LEU A 202 -11.08 7.03 -1.94
N VAL A 203 -9.88 7.21 -1.38
CA VAL A 203 -9.04 8.41 -1.52
C VAL A 203 -7.82 8.08 -2.37
N VAL A 204 -7.50 8.95 -3.34
CA VAL A 204 -6.35 8.80 -4.24
C VAL A 204 -5.69 10.14 -4.54
N LEU A 205 -4.43 10.11 -4.97
CA LEU A 205 -3.76 11.31 -5.52
C LEU A 205 -4.32 11.69 -6.90
N ALA A 206 -4.53 10.70 -7.76
CA ALA A 206 -4.98 10.93 -9.13
C ALA A 206 -6.15 10.00 -9.49
N ASP A 207 -7.23 10.61 -10.02
CA ASP A 207 -8.45 9.89 -10.43
C ASP A 207 -8.83 10.15 -11.89
N PRO A 208 -8.05 9.70 -12.86
CA PRO A 208 -8.35 9.92 -14.28
C PRO A 208 -9.64 9.23 -14.75
N CYS A 209 -10.16 8.26 -14.00
CA CYS A 209 -11.40 7.58 -14.38
C CYS A 209 -12.65 8.04 -13.60
N GLY A 210 -12.55 9.02 -12.70
CA GLY A 210 -13.69 9.56 -11.95
C GLY A 210 -14.35 8.54 -11.02
N ARG A 211 -13.58 7.68 -10.37
CA ARG A 211 -14.09 6.57 -9.54
C ARG A 211 -13.78 6.68 -8.06
N ALA A 212 -12.96 7.65 -7.66
CA ALA A 212 -12.65 7.90 -6.26
C ALA A 212 -13.76 8.73 -5.59
N TRP A 213 -13.95 8.51 -4.30
CA TRP A 213 -14.80 9.35 -3.47
C TRP A 213 -14.15 10.73 -3.20
N LEU A 214 -12.82 10.74 -3.08
CA LEU A 214 -12.02 11.95 -2.92
C LEU A 214 -10.69 11.78 -3.67
N SER A 215 -10.35 12.75 -4.49
CA SER A 215 -9.08 12.78 -5.21
C SER A 215 -8.48 14.18 -5.17
N ALA A 216 -7.16 14.27 -5.21
CA ALA A 216 -6.48 15.56 -5.33
C ALA A 216 -6.54 16.10 -6.77
N SER A 217 -6.53 15.22 -7.76
CA SER A 217 -6.55 15.59 -9.19
C SER A 217 -7.28 14.56 -10.02
N ALA A 218 -7.89 15.00 -11.12
CA ALA A 218 -8.39 14.13 -12.19
C ALA A 218 -7.34 13.86 -13.28
N GLU A 219 -6.18 14.51 -13.20
CA GLU A 219 -5.10 14.34 -14.16
C GLU A 219 -4.34 13.03 -13.95
N ASP A 220 -3.90 12.44 -15.06
CA ASP A 220 -2.94 11.33 -15.03
C ASP A 220 -1.51 11.90 -15.04
N TRP A 221 -0.83 11.83 -13.92
CA TRP A 221 0.50 12.40 -13.75
C TRP A 221 1.47 11.40 -13.11
N LEU A 222 2.76 11.62 -13.32
CA LEU A 222 3.80 10.71 -12.82
C LEU A 222 4.00 10.88 -11.31
N ILE A 223 3.36 10.02 -10.54
CA ILE A 223 3.52 9.95 -9.08
C ILE A 223 4.88 9.32 -8.77
N PRO A 224 5.77 10.01 -8.03
CA PRO A 224 7.14 9.51 -7.80
C PRO A 224 7.20 8.13 -7.14
N SER A 225 6.31 7.83 -6.19
CA SER A 225 6.24 6.53 -5.53
C SER A 225 5.86 5.37 -6.46
N GLY A 226 5.37 5.63 -7.66
CA GLY A 226 5.01 4.61 -8.63
C GLY A 226 6.20 3.97 -9.37
N ILE A 227 7.41 4.56 -9.26
CA ILE A 227 8.56 4.19 -10.13
C ILE A 227 9.36 3.01 -9.55
N LEU A 228 9.61 2.98 -8.25
CA LEU A 228 10.57 2.06 -7.64
C LEU A 228 9.97 0.79 -7.01
N GLY A 229 8.67 0.59 -7.09
CA GLY A 229 8.02 -0.62 -6.58
C GLY A 229 8.23 -0.83 -5.07
N ALA A 230 8.76 -1.99 -4.66
CA ALA A 230 8.94 -2.33 -3.25
C ALA A 230 9.92 -1.42 -2.52
N THR A 231 10.93 -0.93 -3.20
CA THR A 231 11.99 -0.12 -2.58
C THR A 231 11.55 1.30 -2.20
N VAL A 232 10.32 1.71 -2.53
CA VAL A 232 9.69 2.96 -2.10
C VAL A 232 8.41 2.72 -1.32
N SER A 233 8.01 1.47 -1.14
CA SER A 233 6.73 1.10 -0.54
C SER A 233 6.86 0.01 0.51
N GLY A 234 7.85 0.13 1.40
CA GLY A 234 7.95 -0.69 2.59
C GLY A 234 8.58 -2.06 2.40
N LEU A 235 9.25 -2.32 1.27
CA LEU A 235 9.87 -3.60 0.91
C LEU A 235 8.88 -4.78 0.86
N VAL A 236 7.60 -4.52 0.70
CA VAL A 236 6.58 -5.57 0.60
C VAL A 236 6.21 -5.86 -0.85
N SER A 237 5.86 -7.10 -1.12
CA SER A 237 5.34 -7.52 -2.41
C SER A 237 3.91 -7.03 -2.62
N ARG A 238 3.40 -7.17 -3.83
CA ARG A 238 1.96 -7.17 -4.06
C ARG A 238 1.30 -8.35 -3.33
N SER A 239 -0.02 -8.30 -3.20
CA SER A 239 -0.86 -9.31 -2.58
C SER A 239 -0.69 -10.70 -3.20
N ILE A 240 -0.65 -11.71 -2.34
CA ILE A 240 -0.58 -13.12 -2.71
C ILE A 240 -1.81 -13.82 -2.13
N TRP A 241 -2.49 -14.63 -2.96
CA TRP A 241 -3.63 -15.42 -2.52
C TRP A 241 -3.16 -16.51 -1.56
N PRO A 242 -3.76 -16.63 -0.36
CA PRO A 242 -3.38 -17.67 0.59
C PRO A 242 -3.85 -19.04 0.12
N GLN A 243 -3.06 -20.06 0.42
CA GLN A 243 -3.47 -21.45 0.22
C GLN A 243 -4.38 -21.97 1.35
N GLU A 244 -4.27 -21.35 2.53
CA GLU A 244 -5.06 -21.68 3.72
C GLU A 244 -5.93 -20.49 4.11
N PRO A 245 -7.08 -20.70 4.78
CA PRO A 245 -7.90 -19.62 5.29
C PRO A 245 -7.13 -18.67 6.20
N GLY A 246 -7.44 -17.38 6.12
CA GLY A 246 -6.81 -16.34 6.94
C GLY A 246 -6.42 -15.13 6.12
N LEU A 247 -5.49 -14.36 6.64
CA LEU A 247 -4.98 -13.16 5.97
C LEU A 247 -4.31 -13.52 4.64
N HIS A 248 -4.50 -12.66 3.65
CA HIS A 248 -3.75 -12.75 2.39
C HIS A 248 -2.25 -12.60 2.63
N GLY A 249 -1.46 -13.19 1.73
CA GLY A 249 -0.01 -13.23 1.85
C GLY A 249 0.72 -12.04 1.26
N CYS A 250 1.91 -11.80 1.76
CA CYS A 250 2.93 -10.98 1.11
C CYS A 250 4.32 -11.56 1.35
N VAL A 251 5.25 -11.24 0.46
CA VAL A 251 6.69 -11.47 0.65
C VAL A 251 7.35 -10.16 1.08
N VAL A 252 8.28 -10.24 2.03
CA VAL A 252 9.14 -9.12 2.38
C VAL A 252 10.47 -9.28 1.64
N TYR A 253 10.82 -8.28 0.85
CA TYR A 253 12.00 -8.31 -0.03
C TYR A 253 13.27 -7.86 0.70
N GLY A 254 13.73 -8.64 1.69
CA GLY A 254 14.94 -8.34 2.46
C GLY A 254 16.21 -8.18 1.61
N HIS A 255 16.28 -8.83 0.44
CA HIS A 255 17.40 -8.69 -0.50
C HIS A 255 17.47 -7.29 -1.14
N LEU A 256 16.39 -6.51 -1.12
CA LEU A 256 16.32 -5.14 -1.64
C LEU A 256 16.61 -4.07 -0.58
N ALA A 257 16.89 -4.45 0.67
CA ALA A 257 17.09 -3.50 1.78
C ALA A 257 18.21 -2.45 1.52
N GLY A 258 19.25 -2.81 0.75
CA GLY A 258 20.29 -1.88 0.33
C GLY A 258 19.85 -0.82 -0.68
N HIS A 259 18.66 -0.96 -1.25
CA HIS A 259 18.08 -0.04 -2.24
C HIS A 259 16.80 0.64 -1.73
N ASP A 260 16.46 0.43 -0.47
CA ASP A 260 15.25 0.96 0.14
C ASP A 260 15.35 2.46 0.34
N VAL A 261 14.42 3.19 -0.27
CA VAL A 261 14.26 4.64 -0.14
C VAL A 261 12.95 5.03 0.53
N THR A 262 12.21 4.06 1.08
CA THR A 262 10.88 4.29 1.67
C THR A 262 10.87 5.44 2.66
N GLN A 263 11.76 5.42 3.67
CA GLN A 263 11.82 6.48 4.68
C GLN A 263 12.29 7.81 4.09
N ALA A 264 13.30 7.77 3.20
CA ALA A 264 13.79 8.98 2.54
C ALA A 264 12.69 9.65 1.69
N PHE A 265 11.89 8.84 0.99
CA PHE A 265 10.74 9.32 0.22
C PHE A 265 9.70 9.98 1.12
N ILE A 266 9.27 9.32 2.20
CA ILE A 266 8.25 9.88 3.12
C ILE A 266 8.72 11.20 3.76
N HIS A 267 10.02 11.36 4.02
CA HIS A 267 10.57 12.60 4.56
C HIS A 267 10.77 13.70 3.51
N SER A 268 10.74 13.37 2.23
CA SER A 268 10.94 14.34 1.13
C SER A 268 9.64 14.97 0.64
N ILE A 269 8.51 14.44 1.05
CA ILE A 269 7.17 14.95 0.77
C ILE A 269 6.61 15.65 2.00
#